data_6c660dd411e5d155d970b182051b6f6b
#
_entry.id   6c660dd411e5d155d970b182051b6f6b
#
_cell.length_a   1.000
_cell.length_b   1.000
_cell.length_c   1.000
_cell.angle_alpha   90.00
_cell.angle_beta   90.00
_cell.angle_gamma   90.00
#
_symmetry.space_group_name_H-M   'P 1'
#
loop_
_entity.id
_entity.type
_entity.pdbx_description
1 polymer ?
#
loop_
_entity_poly.entity_id
_entity_poly.type
_entity_poly.pdbx_seq_one_letter_code
_entity_poly.pdbx_strand_id
1 'polypeptide(L)'
;MKKTIETSFKRIETKYIVAKDDVKDLIKDLKEYVVEDEYPTSTISNIYFDTENFDVIQDALAKQHRREKIRMRTYIEKPQADSPVFLEVKSKDEEGIGHKFRLVATSQAIINLMTDGKVDHQIQDPDLVQEIQRLRKRYGHRLEPRMFIYYDRLSLKEKKSIQGYPYQKIRVTIDQNLVFRDQAVSLFHGKKGEPLLEDDFVIMEIKAPGQEPQWLKDILEKYGLVKQKFSKYSCAYHKSQGLDYAPRPVEETVGAAYV
;
A
#
# COMPACT_ATOMS: atom_id res chain seq x y z
N MET A 1 -5.84 -24.58 -9.18
CA MET A 1 -6.59 -23.69 -8.26
C MET A 1 -7.35 -22.66 -9.08
N LYS A 2 -8.67 -22.52 -8.89
CA LYS A 2 -9.49 -21.59 -9.67
C LYS A 2 -9.11 -20.14 -9.34
N LYS A 3 -8.79 -19.39 -10.39
CA LYS A 3 -8.53 -17.95 -10.39
C LYS A 3 -9.77 -17.22 -9.86
N THR A 4 -9.73 -16.67 -8.66
CA THR A 4 -10.79 -15.78 -8.16
C THR A 4 -10.48 -14.38 -8.68
N ILE A 5 -11.09 -14.02 -9.80
CA ILE A 5 -11.16 -12.62 -10.23
C ILE A 5 -12.07 -11.94 -9.22
N GLU A 6 -11.50 -11.16 -8.30
CA GLU A 6 -12.32 -10.26 -7.48
C GLU A 6 -12.93 -9.21 -8.40
N THR A 7 -14.22 -9.36 -8.63
CA THR A 7 -15.04 -8.33 -9.26
C THR A 7 -14.85 -6.99 -8.55
N SER A 8 -14.67 -5.93 -9.32
CA SER A 8 -14.36 -4.58 -8.86
C SER A 8 -15.41 -4.07 -7.87
N PHE A 9 -15.13 -4.17 -6.59
CA PHE A 9 -15.83 -3.35 -5.61
C PHE A 9 -15.19 -1.96 -5.61
N LYS A 10 -15.98 -0.90 -5.82
CA LYS A 10 -15.55 0.48 -5.58
C LYS A 10 -15.29 0.64 -4.08
N ARG A 11 -14.09 0.26 -3.62
CA ARG A 11 -13.63 0.56 -2.27
C ARG A 11 -12.93 1.91 -2.28
N ILE A 12 -13.42 2.80 -1.44
CA ILE A 12 -12.78 4.08 -1.19
C ILE A 12 -11.69 3.84 -0.13
N GLU A 13 -10.48 4.23 -0.44
CA GLU A 13 -9.33 4.19 0.46
C GLU A 13 -8.95 5.62 0.82
N THR A 14 -9.11 5.97 2.09
CA THR A 14 -8.74 7.28 2.65
C THR A 14 -7.56 7.12 3.60
N LYS A 15 -6.72 8.15 3.69
CA LYS A 15 -5.53 8.16 4.55
C LYS A 15 -5.52 9.41 5.40
N TYR A 16 -5.01 9.22 6.62
CA TYR A 16 -4.90 10.26 7.62
C TYR A 16 -3.52 10.18 8.27
N ILE A 17 -2.92 11.32 8.54
CA ILE A 17 -1.72 11.42 9.37
C ILE A 17 -2.22 11.72 10.79
N VAL A 18 -1.84 10.89 11.73
CA VAL A 18 -2.32 10.94 13.12
C VAL A 18 -1.12 11.18 14.02
N ALA A 19 -1.23 12.12 14.96
CA ALA A 19 -0.23 12.31 16.00
C ALA A 19 -0.14 11.06 16.88
N LYS A 20 1.07 10.64 17.24
CA LYS A 20 1.30 9.43 18.06
C LYS A 20 0.60 9.51 19.41
N ASP A 21 0.54 10.69 19.98
CA ASP A 21 -0.10 10.93 21.27
C ASP A 21 -1.61 10.65 21.24
N ASP A 22 -2.25 10.89 20.10
CA ASP A 22 -3.68 10.65 19.91
C ASP A 22 -4.02 9.18 19.65
N VAL A 23 -3.05 8.37 19.21
CA VAL A 23 -3.31 7.01 18.71
C VAL A 23 -4.01 6.12 19.74
N LYS A 24 -3.61 6.20 21.00
CA LYS A 24 -4.17 5.36 22.07
C LYS A 24 -5.65 5.66 22.29
N ASP A 25 -6.02 6.93 22.37
CA ASP A 25 -7.40 7.34 22.60
C ASP A 25 -8.25 7.15 21.34
N LEU A 26 -7.70 7.43 20.16
CA LEU A 26 -8.33 7.14 18.89
C LEU A 26 -8.67 5.64 18.74
N ILE A 27 -7.73 4.74 19.08
CA ILE A 27 -8.00 3.29 19.06
C ILE A 27 -9.09 2.91 20.07
N LYS A 28 -9.10 3.53 21.23
CA LYS A 28 -10.14 3.29 22.26
C LYS A 28 -11.51 3.65 21.72
N ASP A 29 -11.67 4.81 21.10
CA ASP A 29 -12.94 5.24 20.52
C ASP A 29 -13.34 4.37 19.31
N LEU A 30 -12.39 4.04 18.44
CA LEU A 30 -12.63 3.13 17.33
C LEU A 30 -13.12 1.75 17.80
N LYS A 31 -12.62 1.22 18.92
CA LYS A 31 -13.01 -0.09 19.48
C LYS A 31 -14.48 -0.19 19.89
N GLU A 32 -15.20 0.89 19.98
CA GLU A 32 -16.65 0.86 20.12
C GLU A 32 -17.32 0.27 18.86
N TYR A 33 -16.76 0.48 17.67
CA TYR A 33 -17.32 0.11 16.37
C TYR A 33 -16.52 -0.97 15.63
N VAL A 34 -15.24 -1.13 15.96
CA VAL A 34 -14.38 -2.11 15.30
C VAL A 34 -13.80 -3.12 16.28
N VAL A 35 -13.35 -4.25 15.76
CA VAL A 35 -12.61 -5.29 16.48
C VAL A 35 -11.32 -5.59 15.77
N GLU A 36 -10.44 -6.31 16.42
CA GLU A 36 -9.21 -6.80 15.80
C GLU A 36 -9.52 -7.68 14.59
N ASP A 37 -8.73 -7.50 13.52
CA ASP A 37 -8.84 -8.36 12.33
C ASP A 37 -8.21 -9.73 12.61
N GLU A 38 -8.29 -10.67 11.68
CA GLU A 38 -7.72 -12.02 11.80
C GLU A 38 -6.21 -11.99 12.13
N TYR A 39 -5.49 -11.05 11.54
CA TYR A 39 -4.08 -10.76 11.84
C TYR A 39 -3.97 -9.32 12.37
N PRO A 40 -4.21 -9.12 13.67
CA PRO A 40 -4.34 -7.77 14.23
C PRO A 40 -3.04 -6.99 14.18
N THR A 41 -1.92 -7.66 14.37
CA THR A 41 -0.59 -7.06 14.28
C THR A 41 0.24 -7.77 13.21
N SER A 42 0.98 -7.02 12.44
CA SER A 42 1.90 -7.57 11.45
C SER A 42 3.05 -6.62 11.18
N THR A 43 4.24 -7.18 10.93
CA THR A 43 5.35 -6.45 10.35
C THR A 43 5.27 -6.58 8.83
N ILE A 44 5.53 -5.51 8.12
CA ILE A 44 5.42 -5.50 6.67
C ILE A 44 6.70 -4.95 6.05
N SER A 45 7.40 -5.79 5.32
CA SER A 45 8.55 -5.39 4.51
C SER A 45 8.17 -5.40 3.03
N ASN A 46 8.50 -4.32 2.34
CA ASN A 46 8.24 -4.18 0.90
C ASN A 46 9.53 -3.81 0.18
N ILE A 47 9.67 -4.33 -1.04
CA ILE A 47 10.63 -3.84 -2.01
C ILE A 47 9.84 -3.36 -3.22
N TYR A 48 10.02 -2.10 -3.59
CA TYR A 48 9.46 -1.54 -4.82
C TYR A 48 10.46 -1.73 -5.96
N PHE A 49 9.94 -2.18 -7.10
CA PHE A 49 10.69 -2.31 -8.34
C PHE A 49 10.49 -1.07 -9.19
N ASP A 50 11.59 -0.59 -9.75
CA ASP A 50 11.62 0.56 -10.65
C ASP A 50 12.79 0.42 -11.62
N THR A 51 12.91 1.33 -12.58
CA THR A 51 14.10 1.47 -13.40
C THR A 51 15.23 2.14 -12.61
N GLU A 52 16.41 2.19 -13.19
CA GLU A 52 17.54 2.92 -12.62
C GLU A 52 17.19 4.41 -12.40
N ASN A 53 16.41 4.99 -13.30
CA ASN A 53 16.01 6.40 -13.28
C ASN A 53 14.69 6.66 -12.54
N PHE A 54 14.07 5.64 -11.90
CA PHE A 54 12.79 5.77 -11.23
C PHE A 54 11.60 6.14 -12.15
N ASP A 55 11.59 5.66 -13.40
CA ASP A 55 10.55 6.01 -14.38
C ASP A 55 9.14 5.60 -13.95
N VAL A 56 9.00 4.44 -13.27
CA VAL A 56 7.70 3.93 -12.81
C VAL A 56 7.05 4.87 -11.80
N ILE A 57 7.83 5.37 -10.83
CA ILE A 57 7.30 6.31 -9.84
C ILE A 57 7.09 7.70 -10.43
N GLN A 58 7.95 8.14 -11.34
CA GLN A 58 7.80 9.42 -12.03
C GLN A 58 6.53 9.46 -12.89
N ASP A 59 6.22 8.40 -13.65
CA ASP A 59 4.95 8.27 -14.37
C ASP A 59 3.74 8.35 -13.43
N ALA A 60 3.84 7.71 -12.25
CA ALA A 60 2.78 7.76 -11.25
C ALA A 60 2.60 9.16 -10.64
N LEU A 61 3.68 9.91 -10.45
CA LEU A 61 3.66 11.30 -9.95
C LEU A 61 3.12 12.27 -10.99
N ALA A 62 3.53 12.10 -12.24
CA ALA A 62 3.05 12.89 -13.38
C ALA A 62 1.57 12.59 -13.74
N LYS A 63 0.93 11.65 -13.06
CA LYS A 63 -0.43 11.19 -13.33
C LYS A 63 -0.64 10.75 -14.78
N GLN A 64 0.37 10.11 -15.39
CA GLN A 64 0.26 9.54 -16.72
C GLN A 64 -0.97 8.63 -16.83
N HIS A 65 -1.50 8.44 -18.02
CA HIS A 65 -2.72 7.63 -18.25
C HIS A 65 -2.57 6.20 -17.70
N ARG A 66 -1.39 5.60 -17.88
CA ARG A 66 -1.05 4.31 -17.25
C ARG A 66 -0.07 4.52 -16.13
N ARG A 67 -0.43 4.07 -14.94
CA ARG A 67 0.36 4.23 -13.70
C ARG A 67 0.47 2.91 -12.99
N GLU A 68 1.67 2.50 -12.71
CA GLU A 68 1.95 1.25 -12.03
C GLU A 68 2.60 1.48 -10.66
N LYS A 69 2.42 0.50 -9.78
CA LYS A 69 3.22 0.29 -8.58
C LYS A 69 3.51 -1.18 -8.47
N ILE A 70 4.78 -1.52 -8.50
CA ILE A 70 5.26 -2.89 -8.53
C ILE A 70 6.05 -3.12 -7.26
N ARG A 71 5.63 -4.10 -6.46
CA ARG A 71 6.33 -4.38 -5.20
C ARG A 71 6.34 -5.87 -4.87
N MET A 72 7.40 -6.30 -4.25
CA MET A 72 7.50 -7.55 -3.53
C MET A 72 7.25 -7.28 -2.03
N ARG A 73 6.45 -8.13 -1.37
CA ARG A 73 6.06 -7.95 0.03
C ARG A 73 6.18 -9.24 0.82
N THR A 74 6.64 -9.11 2.06
CA THR A 74 6.53 -10.18 3.06
C THR A 74 5.93 -9.67 4.36
N TYR A 75 5.30 -10.60 5.09
CA TYR A 75 4.81 -10.43 6.47
C TYR A 75 5.67 -11.21 7.47
N ILE A 76 6.70 -11.88 6.99
CA ILE A 76 7.66 -12.62 7.82
C ILE A 76 8.69 -11.61 8.32
N GLU A 77 8.89 -11.56 9.64
CA GLU A 77 9.80 -10.60 10.26
C GLU A 77 11.25 -10.83 9.87
N LYS A 78 11.67 -12.10 9.81
CA LYS A 78 13.02 -12.53 9.42
C LYS A 78 12.91 -13.55 8.27
N PRO A 79 12.63 -13.10 7.03
CA PRO A 79 12.48 -14.02 5.92
C PRO A 79 13.80 -14.70 5.60
N GLN A 80 13.71 -15.96 5.17
CA GLN A 80 14.81 -16.75 4.62
C GLN A 80 14.73 -16.74 3.09
N ALA A 81 15.74 -17.27 2.42
CA ALA A 81 15.83 -17.28 0.95
C ALA A 81 14.66 -18.04 0.28
N ASP A 82 14.14 -19.06 0.95
CA ASP A 82 13.03 -19.90 0.51
C ASP A 82 11.67 -19.42 1.01
N SER A 83 11.64 -18.37 1.87
CA SER A 83 10.39 -17.83 2.40
C SER A 83 9.49 -17.32 1.28
N PRO A 84 8.18 -17.62 1.34
CA PRO A 84 7.22 -17.11 0.37
C PRO A 84 7.07 -15.60 0.51
N VAL A 85 7.11 -14.91 -0.62
CA VAL A 85 6.85 -13.49 -0.72
C VAL A 85 5.79 -13.22 -1.79
N PHE A 86 5.12 -12.09 -1.69
CA PHE A 86 4.06 -11.69 -2.60
C PHE A 86 4.57 -10.65 -3.59
N LEU A 87 4.55 -10.95 -4.87
CA LEU A 87 4.65 -9.92 -5.89
C LEU A 87 3.25 -9.30 -6.10
N GLU A 88 3.15 -8.00 -5.97
CA GLU A 88 1.93 -7.24 -6.20
C GLU A 88 2.18 -6.17 -7.27
N VAL A 89 1.39 -6.22 -8.33
CA VAL A 89 1.35 -5.18 -9.36
C VAL A 89 0.00 -4.49 -9.25
N LYS A 90 0.02 -3.19 -9.06
CA LYS A 90 -1.16 -2.33 -9.15
C LYS A 90 -0.98 -1.43 -10.35
N SER A 91 -1.91 -1.46 -11.28
CA SER A 91 -1.92 -0.58 -12.44
C SER A 91 -3.24 0.17 -12.52
N LYS A 92 -3.21 1.33 -13.15
CA LYS A 92 -4.39 2.00 -13.66
C LYS A 92 -4.25 2.08 -15.18
N ASP A 93 -5.28 1.68 -15.89
CA ASP A 93 -5.33 1.81 -17.35
C ASP A 93 -5.65 3.24 -17.79
N GLU A 94 -5.81 3.43 -19.10
CA GLU A 94 -6.11 4.74 -19.71
C GLU A 94 -7.48 5.28 -19.30
N GLU A 95 -8.42 4.37 -18.97
CA GLU A 95 -9.76 4.71 -18.49
C GLU A 95 -9.79 4.99 -16.98
N GLY A 96 -8.64 4.82 -16.29
CA GLY A 96 -8.50 5.02 -14.86
C GLY A 96 -8.97 3.82 -14.01
N ILE A 97 -9.30 2.69 -14.65
CA ILE A 97 -9.72 1.47 -13.98
C ILE A 97 -8.48 0.83 -13.31
N GLY A 98 -8.63 0.47 -12.06
CA GLY A 98 -7.56 -0.14 -11.27
C GLY A 98 -7.51 -1.66 -11.46
N HIS A 99 -6.35 -2.18 -11.81
CA HIS A 99 -6.05 -3.60 -11.87
C HIS A 99 -5.08 -4.00 -10.78
N LYS A 100 -5.26 -5.18 -10.21
CA LYS A 100 -4.37 -5.72 -9.20
C LYS A 100 -4.04 -7.17 -9.52
N PHE A 101 -2.75 -7.43 -9.67
CA PHE A 101 -2.21 -8.79 -9.79
C PHE A 101 -1.44 -9.15 -8.54
N ARG A 102 -1.49 -10.42 -8.14
CA ARG A 102 -0.74 -10.93 -7.00
C ARG A 102 -0.33 -12.38 -7.26
N LEU A 103 0.94 -12.67 -7.05
CA LEU A 103 1.45 -14.04 -7.00
C LEU A 103 2.30 -14.26 -5.74
N VAL A 104 2.56 -15.53 -5.45
CA VAL A 104 3.45 -15.98 -4.38
C VAL A 104 4.60 -16.79 -4.99
N ALA A 105 5.83 -16.41 -4.67
CA ALA A 105 7.04 -17.14 -5.04
C ALA A 105 8.17 -16.82 -4.05
N THR A 106 9.34 -17.36 -4.24
CA THR A 106 10.52 -16.91 -3.49
C THR A 106 11.00 -15.53 -3.96
N SER A 107 11.69 -14.80 -3.10
CA SER A 107 12.22 -13.48 -3.45
C SER A 107 13.14 -13.53 -4.67
N GLN A 108 13.99 -14.57 -4.78
CA GLN A 108 14.91 -14.71 -5.92
C GLN A 108 14.16 -14.96 -7.23
N ALA A 109 13.12 -15.80 -7.23
CA ALA A 109 12.30 -16.05 -8.41
C ALA A 109 11.64 -14.75 -8.91
N ILE A 110 11.12 -13.93 -7.99
CA ILE A 110 10.53 -12.63 -8.33
C ILE A 110 11.59 -11.67 -8.87
N ILE A 111 12.75 -11.57 -8.25
CA ILE A 111 13.84 -10.70 -8.73
C ILE A 111 14.25 -11.12 -10.14
N ASN A 112 14.51 -12.40 -10.39
CA ASN A 112 14.89 -12.90 -11.71
C ASN A 112 13.84 -12.60 -12.79
N LEU A 113 12.55 -12.71 -12.44
CA LEU A 113 11.45 -12.35 -13.35
C LEU A 113 11.46 -10.86 -13.68
N MET A 114 11.63 -10.01 -12.66
CA MET A 114 11.59 -8.56 -12.83
C MET A 114 12.83 -8.00 -13.54
N THR A 115 14.02 -8.49 -13.20
CA THR A 115 15.27 -8.00 -13.78
C THR A 115 15.57 -8.60 -15.15
N ASP A 116 15.49 -9.93 -15.26
CA ASP A 116 15.96 -10.67 -16.44
C ASP A 116 14.83 -11.24 -17.29
N GLY A 117 13.59 -11.24 -16.79
CA GLY A 117 12.43 -11.87 -17.44
C GLY A 117 12.44 -13.40 -17.36
N LYS A 118 13.29 -13.98 -16.50
CA LYS A 118 13.35 -15.42 -16.31
C LYS A 118 12.17 -15.89 -15.47
N VAL A 119 11.37 -16.77 -16.05
CA VAL A 119 10.20 -17.35 -15.38
C VAL A 119 10.62 -18.61 -14.64
N ASP A 120 10.53 -18.59 -13.33
CA ASP A 120 10.75 -19.76 -12.48
C ASP A 120 9.53 -20.70 -12.53
N HIS A 121 9.77 -22.01 -12.33
CA HIS A 121 8.73 -23.04 -12.29
C HIS A 121 7.65 -22.81 -11.21
N GLN A 122 7.97 -22.05 -10.16
CA GLN A 122 7.01 -21.66 -9.12
C GLN A 122 5.97 -20.66 -9.65
N ILE A 123 6.25 -19.97 -10.75
CA ILE A 123 5.41 -18.92 -11.33
C ILE A 123 4.56 -19.53 -12.44
N GLN A 124 3.34 -19.94 -12.09
CA GLN A 124 2.44 -20.69 -12.98
C GLN A 124 1.25 -19.84 -13.50
N ASP A 125 1.27 -18.53 -13.29
CA ASP A 125 0.21 -17.61 -13.78
C ASP A 125 0.66 -16.93 -15.08
N PRO A 126 0.19 -17.43 -16.27
CA PRO A 126 0.64 -16.91 -17.56
C PRO A 126 0.18 -15.46 -17.81
N ASP A 127 -1.00 -15.06 -17.31
CA ASP A 127 -1.51 -13.71 -17.49
C ASP A 127 -0.67 -12.70 -16.71
N LEU A 128 -0.25 -13.08 -15.50
CA LEU A 128 0.66 -12.25 -14.72
C LEU A 128 2.05 -12.16 -15.36
N VAL A 129 2.57 -13.27 -15.87
CA VAL A 129 3.87 -13.27 -16.59
C VAL A 129 3.78 -12.35 -17.80
N GLN A 130 2.69 -12.41 -18.56
CA GLN A 130 2.46 -11.53 -19.71
C GLN A 130 2.40 -10.05 -19.28
N GLU A 131 1.70 -9.74 -18.19
CA GLU A 131 1.63 -8.38 -17.67
C GLU A 131 3.01 -7.86 -17.23
N ILE A 132 3.82 -8.69 -16.57
CA ILE A 132 5.17 -8.31 -16.19
C ILE A 132 6.07 -8.11 -17.42
N GLN A 133 5.95 -8.96 -18.43
CA GLN A 133 6.70 -8.78 -19.68
C GLN A 133 6.32 -7.48 -20.39
N ARG A 134 5.00 -7.12 -20.38
CA ARG A 134 4.51 -5.84 -20.89
C ARG A 134 5.14 -4.66 -20.13
N LEU A 135 5.15 -4.73 -18.80
CA LEU A 135 5.75 -3.70 -17.95
C LEU A 135 7.26 -3.56 -18.20
N ARG A 136 7.97 -4.68 -18.27
CA ARG A 136 9.40 -4.67 -18.57
C ARG A 136 9.68 -4.07 -19.96
N LYS A 137 8.89 -4.41 -20.98
CA LYS A 137 9.01 -3.80 -22.32
C LYS A 137 8.78 -2.30 -22.28
N ARG A 138 7.79 -1.83 -21.49
CA ARG A 138 7.48 -0.39 -21.35
C ARG A 138 8.63 0.38 -20.68
N TYR A 139 9.29 -0.22 -19.70
CA TYR A 139 10.31 0.42 -18.88
C TYR A 139 11.74 -0.05 -19.17
N GLY A 140 12.06 -0.37 -20.43
CA GLY A 140 13.42 -0.66 -20.88
C GLY A 140 13.94 -2.06 -20.54
N HIS A 141 13.03 -3.03 -20.35
CA HIS A 141 13.32 -4.45 -20.13
C HIS A 141 13.98 -4.84 -18.79
N ARG A 142 14.19 -3.87 -17.89
CA ARG A 142 14.79 -4.16 -16.59
C ARG A 142 14.12 -3.34 -15.48
N LEU A 143 13.54 -4.05 -14.52
CA LEU A 143 12.96 -3.47 -13.31
C LEU A 143 13.71 -4.05 -12.12
N GLU A 144 14.32 -3.20 -11.33
CA GLU A 144 15.21 -3.58 -10.23
C GLU A 144 14.61 -3.27 -8.87
N PRO A 145 15.05 -3.95 -7.80
CA PRO A 145 14.79 -3.54 -6.43
C PRO A 145 15.37 -2.13 -6.17
N ARG A 146 14.52 -1.10 -6.03
CA ARG A 146 14.98 0.30 -5.89
C ARG A 146 14.68 0.92 -4.55
N MET A 147 13.65 0.44 -3.85
CA MET A 147 13.25 1.04 -2.59
C MET A 147 12.72 -0.02 -1.62
N PHE A 148 13.32 -0.11 -0.45
CA PHE A 148 12.79 -0.89 0.67
C PHE A 148 11.93 0.03 1.55
N ILE A 149 10.74 -0.45 1.97
CA ILE A 149 9.87 0.24 2.92
C ILE A 149 9.36 -0.77 3.95
N TYR A 150 9.61 -0.48 5.21
CA TYR A 150 9.14 -1.25 6.36
C TYR A 150 8.17 -0.45 7.19
N TYR A 151 7.23 -1.14 7.82
CA TYR A 151 6.36 -0.58 8.86
C TYR A 151 5.69 -1.70 9.66
N ASP A 152 5.33 -1.38 10.89
CA ASP A 152 4.46 -2.19 11.73
C ASP A 152 3.01 -1.75 11.52
N ARG A 153 2.08 -2.71 11.48
CA ARG A 153 0.66 -2.47 11.22
C ARG A 153 -0.23 -3.05 12.30
N LEU A 154 -1.14 -2.23 12.80
CA LEU A 154 -2.35 -2.65 13.49
C LEU A 154 -3.49 -2.73 12.47
N SER A 155 -4.27 -3.82 12.48
CA SER A 155 -5.42 -4.04 11.59
C SER A 155 -6.69 -4.26 12.40
N LEU A 156 -7.70 -3.45 12.10
CA LEU A 156 -9.02 -3.48 12.72
C LEU A 156 -10.09 -3.64 11.63
N LYS A 157 -11.18 -4.31 11.94
CA LYS A 157 -12.34 -4.48 11.07
C LYS A 157 -13.62 -4.11 11.79
N GLU A 158 -14.61 -3.67 11.04
CA GLU A 158 -15.93 -3.33 11.57
C GLU A 158 -16.56 -4.54 12.27
N LYS A 159 -17.22 -4.28 13.39
CA LYS A 159 -18.07 -5.26 14.07
C LYS A 159 -19.24 -5.66 13.17
N LYS A 160 -19.60 -6.94 13.15
CA LYS A 160 -20.73 -7.44 12.32
C LYS A 160 -22.09 -6.82 12.69
N SER A 161 -22.24 -6.40 13.93
CA SER A 161 -23.46 -5.77 14.42
C SER A 161 -23.10 -4.54 15.25
N ILE A 162 -23.55 -3.38 14.78
CA ILE A 162 -23.44 -2.09 15.46
C ILE A 162 -24.84 -1.51 15.52
N GLN A 163 -25.32 -1.15 16.71
CA GLN A 163 -26.65 -0.60 16.87
C GLN A 163 -26.81 0.70 16.07
N GLY A 164 -27.84 0.75 15.23
CA GLY A 164 -28.15 1.92 14.41
C GLY A 164 -27.35 2.04 13.10
N TYR A 165 -26.42 1.10 12.81
CA TYR A 165 -25.60 1.18 11.60
C TYR A 165 -25.58 -0.15 10.83
N PRO A 166 -25.78 -0.13 9.50
CA PRO A 166 -25.65 -1.30 8.66
C PRO A 166 -24.17 -1.70 8.53
N TYR A 167 -23.88 -3.00 8.51
CA TYR A 167 -22.53 -3.52 8.31
C TYR A 167 -21.99 -3.18 6.92
N GLN A 168 -20.87 -2.46 6.84
CA GLN A 168 -20.27 -1.95 5.61
C GLN A 168 -18.92 -2.57 5.25
N LYS A 169 -18.43 -3.55 6.04
CA LYS A 169 -17.09 -4.15 5.84
C LYS A 169 -15.94 -3.12 5.90
N ILE A 170 -16.03 -2.14 6.79
CA ILE A 170 -14.99 -1.15 6.99
C ILE A 170 -13.75 -1.82 7.58
N ARG A 171 -12.58 -1.42 7.08
CA ARG A 171 -11.30 -1.83 7.62
C ARG A 171 -10.47 -0.60 7.93
N VAL A 172 -9.91 -0.55 9.13
CA VAL A 172 -8.99 0.49 9.59
C VAL A 172 -7.64 -0.14 9.82
N THR A 173 -6.58 0.46 9.30
CA THR A 173 -5.21 0.04 9.59
C THR A 173 -4.40 1.24 10.07
N ILE A 174 -3.53 1.01 11.06
CA ILE A 174 -2.60 2.02 11.58
C ILE A 174 -1.19 1.51 11.35
N ASP A 175 -0.43 2.25 10.56
CA ASP A 175 0.96 1.95 10.21
C ASP A 175 1.89 2.87 10.99
N GLN A 176 2.83 2.27 11.71
CA GLN A 176 3.81 2.97 12.57
C GLN A 176 5.23 2.44 12.33
N ASN A 177 6.23 3.11 12.87
CA ASN A 177 7.64 2.76 12.72
C ASN A 177 8.05 2.64 11.25
N LEU A 178 7.59 3.61 10.44
CA LEU A 178 7.81 3.59 9.00
C LEU A 178 9.26 4.00 8.71
N VAL A 179 9.99 3.11 8.04
CA VAL A 179 11.35 3.39 7.55
C VAL A 179 11.49 3.05 6.08
N PHE A 180 12.44 3.69 5.41
CA PHE A 180 12.80 3.38 4.03
C PHE A 180 14.32 3.33 3.86
N ARG A 181 14.80 2.68 2.80
CA ARG A 181 16.16 2.75 2.28
C ARG A 181 16.19 2.47 0.80
N ASP A 182 17.07 3.14 0.08
CA ASP A 182 17.32 3.00 -1.35
C ASP A 182 18.67 2.30 -1.65
N GLN A 183 19.46 2.05 -0.60
CA GLN A 183 20.70 1.28 -0.68
C GLN A 183 20.54 -0.06 0.02
N ALA A 184 21.32 -1.05 -0.40
CA ALA A 184 21.24 -2.41 0.13
C ALA A 184 19.78 -2.94 0.17
N VAL A 185 19.04 -2.71 -0.92
CA VAL A 185 17.61 -3.00 -1.04
C VAL A 185 17.39 -4.51 -1.05
N SER A 186 17.11 -5.06 0.11
CA SER A 186 16.92 -6.49 0.35
C SER A 186 15.96 -6.73 1.49
N LEU A 187 15.18 -7.81 1.45
CA LEU A 187 14.33 -8.26 2.55
C LEU A 187 15.14 -8.84 3.72
N PHE A 188 16.40 -9.20 3.49
CA PHE A 188 17.24 -9.90 4.46
C PHE A 188 18.09 -8.97 5.34
N HIS A 189 18.12 -7.67 5.05
CA HIS A 189 18.93 -6.69 5.79
C HIS A 189 18.18 -6.08 7.00
N GLY A 190 17.06 -6.70 7.42
CA GLY A 190 16.29 -6.26 8.58
C GLY A 190 15.56 -4.91 8.37
N LYS A 191 15.18 -4.32 9.50
CA LYS A 191 14.32 -3.12 9.59
C LYS A 191 15.07 -1.79 9.49
N LYS A 192 16.37 -1.79 9.25
CA LYS A 192 17.19 -0.58 9.21
C LYS A 192 16.82 0.31 8.03
N GLY A 193 16.78 1.61 8.27
CA GLY A 193 16.50 2.62 7.26
C GLY A 193 16.31 3.99 7.89
N GLU A 194 16.02 4.98 7.05
CA GLU A 194 15.69 6.33 7.47
C GLU A 194 14.18 6.44 7.78
N PRO A 195 13.76 7.30 8.72
CA PRO A 195 12.35 7.53 8.99
C PRO A 195 11.60 8.03 7.77
N LEU A 196 10.48 7.39 7.44
CA LEU A 196 9.63 7.82 6.33
C LEU A 196 8.76 9.04 6.70
N LEU A 197 8.33 9.10 7.95
CA LEU A 197 7.64 10.23 8.57
C LEU A 197 8.46 10.70 9.77
N GLU A 198 8.16 11.89 10.27
CA GLU A 198 8.61 12.31 11.58
C GLU A 198 8.12 11.33 12.64
N ASP A 199 8.93 11.13 13.68
CA ASP A 199 8.69 10.08 14.70
C ASP A 199 7.37 10.26 15.46
N ASP A 200 6.79 11.47 15.44
CA ASP A 200 5.56 11.82 16.14
C ASP A 200 4.28 11.48 15.37
N PHE A 201 4.40 10.89 14.19
CA PHE A 201 3.25 10.61 13.35
C PHE A 201 3.14 9.14 12.93
N VAL A 202 1.89 8.72 12.74
CA VAL A 202 1.52 7.42 12.15
C VAL A 202 0.56 7.64 10.98
N ILE A 203 0.39 6.60 10.16
CA ILE A 203 -0.55 6.63 9.03
C ILE A 203 -1.75 5.76 9.38
N MET A 204 -2.93 6.35 9.45
CA MET A 204 -4.19 5.60 9.46
C MET A 204 -4.74 5.51 8.04
N GLU A 205 -5.12 4.30 7.62
CA GLU A 205 -5.77 4.03 6.34
C GLU A 205 -7.13 3.38 6.60
N ILE A 206 -8.17 3.95 6.05
CA ILE A 206 -9.55 3.46 6.13
C ILE A 206 -9.98 2.97 4.76
N LYS A 207 -10.56 1.76 4.70
CA LYS A 207 -11.18 1.18 3.51
C LYS A 207 -12.64 0.96 3.76
N ALA A 208 -13.47 1.66 3.00
CA ALA A 208 -14.92 1.55 3.03
C ALA A 208 -15.48 1.26 1.62
N PRO A 209 -16.58 0.52 1.48
CA PRO A 209 -17.21 0.25 0.17
C PRO A 209 -17.95 1.47 -0.39
N GLY A 210 -18.17 2.49 0.41
CA GLY A 210 -18.90 3.70 0.05
C GLY A 210 -18.57 4.86 0.97
N GLN A 211 -19.55 5.72 1.24
CA GLN A 211 -19.38 6.84 2.17
C GLN A 211 -19.10 6.33 3.59
N GLU A 212 -18.27 7.06 4.31
CA GLU A 212 -17.99 6.80 5.71
C GLU A 212 -19.28 6.96 6.55
N PRO A 213 -19.60 6.00 7.44
CA PRO A 213 -20.75 6.10 8.32
C PRO A 213 -20.57 7.24 9.34
N GLN A 214 -21.67 7.71 9.92
CA GLN A 214 -21.64 8.87 10.81
C GLN A 214 -20.72 8.66 12.01
N TRP A 215 -20.76 7.48 12.66
CA TRP A 215 -19.86 7.20 13.78
C TRP A 215 -18.37 7.40 13.44
N LEU A 216 -17.98 7.05 12.21
CA LEU A 216 -16.59 7.22 11.78
C LEU A 216 -16.26 8.69 11.51
N LYS A 217 -17.18 9.43 10.91
CA LYS A 217 -17.03 10.88 10.70
C LYS A 217 -16.90 11.63 12.03
N ASP A 218 -17.72 11.28 13.01
CA ASP A 218 -17.69 11.90 14.35
C ASP A 218 -16.32 11.66 15.03
N ILE A 219 -15.76 10.45 14.91
CA ILE A 219 -14.42 10.15 15.43
C ILE A 219 -13.35 10.95 14.68
N LEU A 220 -13.39 10.98 13.34
CA LEU A 220 -12.42 11.73 12.54
C LEU A 220 -12.44 13.23 12.88
N GLU A 221 -13.62 13.80 13.04
CA GLU A 221 -13.82 15.20 13.44
C GLU A 221 -13.30 15.47 14.86
N LYS A 222 -13.60 14.60 15.82
CA LYS A 222 -13.12 14.70 17.20
C LYS A 222 -11.61 14.84 17.29
N TYR A 223 -10.86 14.13 16.43
CA TYR A 223 -9.39 14.19 16.39
C TYR A 223 -8.86 15.16 15.32
N GLY A 224 -9.69 15.97 14.69
CA GLY A 224 -9.30 16.93 13.65
C GLY A 224 -8.61 16.27 12.44
N LEU A 225 -8.96 15.02 12.12
CA LEU A 225 -8.28 14.24 11.09
C LEU A 225 -8.81 14.62 9.70
N VAL A 226 -7.91 15.12 8.87
CA VAL A 226 -8.20 15.51 7.49
C VAL A 226 -7.64 14.47 6.52
N LYS A 227 -8.43 14.12 5.49
CA LYS A 227 -8.02 13.19 4.43
C LYS A 227 -6.76 13.70 3.72
N GLN A 228 -5.77 12.83 3.55
CA GLN A 228 -4.48 13.16 2.97
C GLN A 228 -4.21 12.38 1.68
N LYS A 229 -3.66 13.05 0.68
CA LYS A 229 -2.98 12.40 -0.45
C LYS A 229 -1.59 11.98 0.01
N PHE A 230 -1.43 10.71 0.34
CA PHE A 230 -0.18 10.15 0.82
C PHE A 230 0.15 8.83 0.12
N SER A 231 1.39 8.65 -0.27
CA SER A 231 1.92 7.40 -0.80
C SER A 231 3.29 7.12 -0.18
N LYS A 232 3.43 5.99 0.54
CA LYS A 232 4.70 5.58 1.14
C LYS A 232 5.84 5.57 0.13
N TYR A 233 5.61 5.03 -1.08
CA TYR A 233 6.64 4.97 -2.11
C TYR A 233 6.99 6.37 -2.67
N SER A 234 6.00 7.22 -2.90
CA SER A 234 6.29 8.61 -3.34
C SER A 234 7.05 9.40 -2.28
N CYS A 235 6.69 9.23 -0.99
CA CYS A 235 7.41 9.86 0.11
C CYS A 235 8.86 9.37 0.18
N ALA A 236 9.08 8.05 0.14
CA ALA A 236 10.42 7.46 0.16
C ALA A 236 11.27 7.93 -1.04
N TYR A 237 10.69 7.98 -2.23
CA TYR A 237 11.35 8.48 -3.44
C TYR A 237 11.79 9.94 -3.28
N HIS A 238 10.90 10.85 -2.85
CA HIS A 238 11.28 12.26 -2.67
C HIS A 238 12.40 12.40 -1.64
N LYS A 239 12.28 11.73 -0.50
CA LYS A 239 13.33 11.77 0.53
C LYS A 239 14.67 11.21 0.03
N SER A 240 14.67 10.12 -0.75
CA SER A 240 15.90 9.55 -1.33
C SER A 240 16.56 10.48 -2.36
N GLN A 241 15.79 11.41 -2.94
CA GLN A 241 16.29 12.43 -3.85
C GLN A 241 16.64 13.75 -3.14
N GLY A 242 16.58 13.79 -1.80
CA GLY A 242 16.80 15.03 -1.03
C GLY A 242 15.70 16.08 -1.24
N LEU A 243 14.51 15.65 -1.67
CA LEU A 243 13.37 16.53 -1.93
C LEU A 243 12.36 16.46 -0.77
N ASP A 244 11.77 17.62 -0.47
CA ASP A 244 10.69 17.68 0.52
C ASP A 244 9.45 16.94 0.02
N TYR A 245 8.84 16.21 0.93
CA TYR A 245 7.55 15.58 0.69
C TYR A 245 6.62 15.84 1.87
N ALA A 246 5.59 16.61 1.62
CA ALA A 246 4.51 16.82 2.58
C ALA A 246 3.24 16.09 2.13
N PRO A 247 2.54 15.39 3.04
CA PRO A 247 1.16 14.98 2.80
C PRO A 247 0.31 16.20 2.42
N ARG A 248 -0.61 16.02 1.46
CA ARG A 248 -1.47 17.12 1.01
C ARG A 248 -2.91 16.80 1.38
N PRO A 249 -3.65 17.73 1.98
CA PRO A 249 -5.09 17.58 2.17
C PRO A 249 -5.79 17.24 0.86
N VAL A 250 -6.80 16.39 0.94
CA VAL A 250 -7.72 16.17 -0.18
C VAL A 250 -8.71 17.30 -0.16
N GLU A 251 -8.63 18.21 -1.13
CA GLU A 251 -9.68 19.23 -1.33
C GLU A 251 -11.00 18.49 -1.63
N GLU A 252 -11.98 18.67 -0.78
CA GLU A 252 -13.33 18.25 -1.09
C GLU A 252 -13.85 19.18 -2.18
N THR A 253 -13.99 18.67 -3.41
CA THR A 253 -14.72 19.38 -4.46
C THR A 253 -16.15 19.51 -3.99
N VAL A 254 -16.52 20.67 -3.49
CA VAL A 254 -17.90 21.04 -3.24
C VAL A 254 -18.63 21.02 -4.58
N GLY A 255 -19.49 20.02 -4.79
CA GLY A 255 -20.49 20.01 -5.85
C GLY A 255 -20.03 19.48 -7.21
N ALA A 256 -20.13 18.17 -7.40
CA ALA A 256 -20.76 17.65 -8.60
C ALA A 256 -22.03 16.93 -8.13
N ALA A 257 -23.12 17.67 -8.04
CA ALA A 257 -24.44 17.07 -8.05
C ALA A 257 -24.52 16.24 -9.35
N TYR A 258 -24.70 14.95 -9.21
CA TYR A 258 -25.07 14.09 -10.33
C TYR A 258 -26.49 14.51 -10.73
N VAL A 259 -26.63 15.19 -11.86
CA VAL A 259 -27.86 15.29 -12.63
C VAL A 259 -27.97 14.07 -13.52
#